data_880bc947283c891c804fdd5e00126fe9
#
_entry.id   880bc947283c891c804fdd5e00126fe9
#
_cell.length_a   1.000
_cell.length_b   1.000
_cell.length_c   1.000
_cell.angle_alpha   90.00
_cell.angle_beta   90.00
_cell.angle_gamma   90.00
#
_symmetry.space_group_name_H-M   'P 1'
#
loop_
_entity.id
_entity.type
_entity.pdbx_description
1 polymer ?
#
loop_
_entity_poly.entity_id
_entity_poly.type
_entity_poly.pdbx_seq_one_letter_code
_entity_poly.pdbx_strand_id
1 'polypeptide(L)'
;MKTRCCCSKRYLLVFSILLVSVGSIFMSVSLSSCSSPSVKNPLLLCADSLMETCPDSALSILESITCPQKMPRADRALYALLLTQARHKNYIALEDDSLIKTAVDYYGDKKKSLRAAKAHYYWGATYREMGYTSFAVEEYLTAIRLMPVRDEFLAMIYDNLADCYEKDDLYDIAIEADRQAYQILEGESQQTYPLRGIARICLLQNKKDSALFYYQKALDYASAEQDSSLIGALYHDLAMVYNEKKDYVQADKYVSKAMMIQGDDAVNVCLSKAQIMLNLNRLDSASYFFSKNI
;
A
#
# COMPACT_ATOMS: atom_id res chain seq x y z
N MET A 1 4.03 35.63 87.11
CA MET A 1 2.63 35.27 86.86
C MET A 1 2.54 34.40 85.65
N LYS A 2 2.10 33.18 85.83
CA LYS A 2 1.99 32.14 84.84
C LYS A 2 0.69 32.24 84.06
N THR A 3 0.74 32.33 82.72
CA THR A 3 -0.42 31.98 81.94
C THR A 3 0.02 30.94 80.85
N ARG A 4 -0.46 29.71 81.07
CA ARG A 4 -0.21 28.57 80.23
C ARG A 4 -1.06 28.66 78.96
N CYS A 5 -0.41 28.58 77.83
CA CYS A 5 -1.02 28.45 76.49
C CYS A 5 -1.55 27.02 76.29
N CYS A 6 -2.89 26.85 76.36
CA CYS A 6 -3.59 25.57 76.21
C CYS A 6 -4.23 25.46 74.78
N CYS A 7 -3.41 25.60 73.71
CA CYS A 7 -3.94 25.61 72.36
C CYS A 7 -3.21 24.69 71.39
N SER A 8 -2.27 23.82 71.86
CA SER A 8 -1.41 23.03 70.97
C SER A 8 -1.92 21.61 70.70
N LYS A 9 -2.82 21.03 71.45
CA LYS A 9 -3.24 19.63 71.28
C LYS A 9 -4.44 19.42 70.39
N ARG A 10 -5.24 20.43 70.05
CA ARG A 10 -6.41 20.29 69.16
C ARG A 10 -6.03 20.38 67.71
N TYR A 11 -5.00 21.11 67.36
CA TYR A 11 -4.54 21.22 65.92
C TYR A 11 -3.76 19.99 65.44
N LEU A 12 -3.05 19.27 66.34
CA LEU A 12 -2.36 18.04 65.97
C LEU A 12 -3.32 16.91 65.65
N LEU A 13 -4.46 16.82 66.29
CA LEU A 13 -5.47 15.78 66.05
C LEU A 13 -6.25 16.01 64.71
N VAL A 14 -6.51 17.27 64.39
CA VAL A 14 -7.18 17.62 63.12
C VAL A 14 -6.25 17.42 61.94
N PHE A 15 -4.93 17.70 62.07
CA PHE A 15 -3.95 17.50 61.03
C PHE A 15 -3.67 16.01 60.76
N SER A 16 -3.70 15.15 61.76
CA SER A 16 -3.52 13.71 61.60
C SER A 16 -4.74 13.04 60.95
N ILE A 17 -5.96 13.53 61.22
CA ILE A 17 -7.19 13.01 60.61
C ILE A 17 -7.29 13.46 59.14
N LEU A 18 -6.84 14.68 58.79
CA LEU A 18 -6.79 15.16 57.39
C LEU A 18 -5.74 14.43 56.56
N LEU A 19 -4.57 14.09 57.12
CA LEU A 19 -3.52 13.32 56.42
C LEU A 19 -3.95 11.87 56.15
N VAL A 20 -4.74 11.25 57.05
CA VAL A 20 -5.26 9.89 56.84
C VAL A 20 -6.39 9.88 55.79
N SER A 21 -7.23 10.93 55.74
CA SER A 21 -8.31 11.02 54.74
C SER A 21 -7.80 11.33 53.30
N VAL A 22 -6.72 12.10 53.18
CA VAL A 22 -6.09 12.37 51.86
C VAL A 22 -5.29 11.17 51.38
N GLY A 23 -4.65 10.41 52.28
CA GLY A 23 -3.95 9.16 51.95
C GLY A 23 -4.90 8.05 51.48
N SER A 24 -6.15 8.00 52.01
CA SER A 24 -7.15 6.99 51.60
C SER A 24 -7.83 7.32 50.27
N ILE A 25 -7.85 8.57 49.86
CA ILE A 25 -8.38 8.97 48.52
C ILE A 25 -7.34 8.72 47.43
N PHE A 26 -6.02 8.75 47.73
CA PHE A 26 -4.98 8.45 46.76
C PHE A 26 -4.77 6.94 46.49
N MET A 27 -5.32 6.06 47.35
CA MET A 27 -5.13 4.62 47.19
C MET A 27 -6.25 3.91 46.41
N SER A 28 -7.27 4.64 45.94
CA SER A 28 -8.37 4.10 45.14
C SER A 28 -8.41 4.58 43.68
N VAL A 29 -7.38 5.33 43.25
CA VAL A 29 -7.09 5.41 41.81
C VAL A 29 -6.32 4.14 41.44
N SER A 30 -7.02 3.03 41.44
CA SER A 30 -6.60 1.84 40.68
C SER A 30 -6.37 2.33 39.26
N LEU A 31 -5.11 2.43 38.89
CA LEU A 31 -4.68 2.49 37.53
C LEU A 31 -5.30 1.27 36.82
N SER A 32 -6.54 1.37 36.41
CA SER A 32 -7.02 0.62 35.26
C SER A 32 -6.27 1.17 34.06
N SER A 33 -4.96 0.90 34.04
CA SER A 33 -4.21 0.86 32.82
C SER A 33 -4.93 -0.18 31.97
N CYS A 34 -5.87 0.26 31.13
CA CYS A 34 -6.22 -0.46 29.94
C CYS A 34 -4.94 -0.52 29.12
N SER A 35 -4.02 -1.43 29.49
CA SER A 35 -2.97 -1.84 28.61
C SER A 35 -3.68 -2.47 27.43
N SER A 36 -3.71 -1.75 26.33
CA SER A 36 -4.05 -2.34 25.02
C SER A 36 -3.29 -3.65 24.96
N PRO A 37 -3.94 -4.79 24.63
CA PRO A 37 -3.27 -6.07 24.60
C PRO A 37 -2.07 -5.96 23.64
N SER A 38 -0.87 -5.87 24.21
CA SER A 38 0.35 -5.73 23.44
C SER A 38 0.66 -7.08 22.78
N VAL A 39 1.07 -7.02 21.52
CA VAL A 39 1.63 -8.17 20.83
C VAL A 39 2.87 -8.65 21.59
N LYS A 40 2.95 -9.96 21.88
CA LYS A 40 4.00 -10.55 22.70
C LYS A 40 4.90 -11.52 21.94
N ASN A 41 4.44 -12.03 20.82
CA ASN A 41 5.22 -13.00 20.05
C ASN A 41 6.40 -12.32 19.33
N PRO A 42 7.66 -12.66 19.68
CA PRO A 42 8.83 -12.01 19.09
C PRO A 42 9.02 -12.31 17.59
N LEU A 43 8.52 -13.46 17.09
CA LEU A 43 8.57 -13.79 15.66
C LEU A 43 7.69 -12.85 14.84
N LEU A 44 6.53 -12.45 15.37
CA LEU A 44 5.66 -11.47 14.70
C LEU A 44 6.32 -10.09 14.63
N LEU A 45 7.00 -9.66 15.70
CA LEU A 45 7.69 -8.37 15.70
C LEU A 45 8.91 -8.39 14.76
N CYS A 46 9.61 -9.52 14.67
CA CYS A 46 10.69 -9.70 13.71
C CYS A 46 10.17 -9.65 12.27
N ALA A 47 9.10 -10.38 11.95
CA ALA A 47 8.49 -10.36 10.63
C ALA A 47 7.97 -8.97 10.25
N ASP A 48 7.35 -8.25 11.19
CA ASP A 48 6.85 -6.87 10.98
C ASP A 48 8.01 -5.92 10.60
N SER A 49 9.17 -6.05 11.27
CA SER A 49 10.34 -5.22 10.99
C SER A 49 11.02 -5.51 9.63
N LEU A 50 10.89 -6.72 9.11
CA LEU A 50 11.46 -7.13 7.83
C LEU A 50 10.51 -6.92 6.64
N MET A 51 9.24 -6.63 6.91
CA MET A 51 8.16 -6.66 5.92
C MET A 51 8.41 -5.74 4.71
N GLU A 52 9.02 -4.58 4.92
CA GLU A 52 9.25 -3.60 3.84
C GLU A 52 10.58 -3.84 3.12
N THR A 53 11.59 -4.40 3.79
CA THR A 53 12.95 -4.56 3.25
C THR A 53 13.23 -5.96 2.71
N CYS A 54 12.67 -7.00 3.35
CA CYS A 54 12.92 -8.41 3.00
C CYS A 54 11.61 -9.22 3.18
N PRO A 55 10.60 -9.00 2.34
CA PRO A 55 9.27 -9.64 2.50
C PRO A 55 9.30 -11.17 2.39
N ASP A 56 10.21 -11.75 1.63
CA ASP A 56 10.47 -13.19 1.53
C ASP A 56 10.93 -13.79 2.87
N SER A 57 11.83 -13.10 3.56
CA SER A 57 12.29 -13.49 4.89
C SER A 57 11.18 -13.33 5.94
N ALA A 58 10.39 -12.26 5.85
CA ALA A 58 9.22 -12.09 6.70
C ALA A 58 8.20 -13.21 6.50
N LEU A 59 7.94 -13.63 5.26
CA LEU A 59 7.07 -14.75 4.92
C LEU A 59 7.59 -16.06 5.55
N SER A 60 8.86 -16.37 5.36
CA SER A 60 9.48 -17.57 5.91
C SER A 60 9.35 -17.66 7.44
N ILE A 61 9.53 -16.53 8.15
CA ILE A 61 9.33 -16.45 9.60
C ILE A 61 7.87 -16.73 9.96
N LEU A 62 6.93 -16.11 9.26
CA LEU A 62 5.50 -16.27 9.53
C LEU A 62 5.03 -17.71 9.29
N GLU A 63 5.50 -18.35 8.23
CA GLU A 63 5.18 -19.75 7.91
C GLU A 63 5.80 -20.76 8.87
N SER A 64 6.92 -20.41 9.55
CA SER A 64 7.52 -21.22 10.60
C SER A 64 6.66 -21.29 11.88
N ILE A 65 5.69 -20.41 12.05
CA ILE A 65 4.86 -20.34 13.23
C ILE A 65 3.84 -21.51 13.24
N THR A 66 4.01 -22.41 14.19
CA THR A 66 3.09 -23.52 14.38
C THR A 66 1.88 -23.12 15.24
N CYS A 67 0.70 -23.62 14.88
CA CYS A 67 -0.55 -23.45 15.63
C CYS A 67 -0.95 -21.98 15.89
N PRO A 68 -1.03 -21.11 14.89
CA PRO A 68 -1.37 -19.70 15.09
C PRO A 68 -2.77 -19.50 15.72
N GLN A 69 -3.67 -20.45 15.56
CA GLN A 69 -4.99 -20.46 16.18
C GLN A 69 -4.96 -20.49 17.73
N LYS A 70 -3.85 -20.95 18.33
CA LYS A 70 -3.65 -20.98 19.80
C LYS A 70 -3.07 -19.69 20.37
N MET A 71 -2.71 -18.74 19.50
CA MET A 71 -2.16 -17.44 19.93
C MET A 71 -3.21 -16.58 20.64
N PRO A 72 -2.77 -15.66 21.52
CA PRO A 72 -3.61 -14.59 22.03
C PRO A 72 -4.27 -13.83 20.87
N ARG A 73 -5.46 -13.28 21.11
CA ARG A 73 -6.25 -12.60 20.08
C ARG A 73 -5.48 -11.50 19.34
N ALA A 74 -4.67 -10.70 20.06
CA ALA A 74 -3.85 -9.64 19.46
C ALA A 74 -2.75 -10.19 18.53
N ASP A 75 -2.04 -11.25 18.99
CA ASP A 75 -0.98 -11.88 18.21
C ASP A 75 -1.54 -12.58 16.97
N ARG A 76 -2.71 -13.24 17.10
CA ARG A 76 -3.40 -13.89 15.98
C ARG A 76 -3.85 -12.88 14.91
N ALA A 77 -4.34 -11.71 15.34
CA ALA A 77 -4.74 -10.65 14.43
C ALA A 77 -3.52 -10.07 13.68
N LEU A 78 -2.40 -9.85 14.39
CA LEU A 78 -1.17 -9.38 13.75
C LEU A 78 -0.59 -10.45 12.81
N TYR A 79 -0.60 -11.72 13.21
CA TYR A 79 -0.20 -12.83 12.34
C TYR A 79 -0.99 -12.84 11.02
N ALA A 80 -2.32 -12.72 11.12
CA ALA A 80 -3.19 -12.71 9.94
C ALA A 80 -2.88 -11.53 9.02
N LEU A 81 -2.71 -10.32 9.57
CA LEU A 81 -2.33 -9.13 8.82
C LEU A 81 -0.98 -9.32 8.11
N LEU A 82 0.06 -9.71 8.87
CA LEU A 82 1.41 -9.84 8.34
C LEU A 82 1.55 -10.96 7.32
N LEU A 83 0.87 -12.09 7.51
CA LEU A 83 0.94 -13.19 6.55
C LEU A 83 0.24 -12.82 5.23
N THR A 84 -0.91 -12.13 5.28
CA THR A 84 -1.56 -11.61 4.07
C THR A 84 -0.65 -10.58 3.38
N GLN A 85 -0.06 -9.64 4.12
CA GLN A 85 0.88 -8.66 3.59
C GLN A 85 2.09 -9.32 2.94
N ALA A 86 2.71 -10.31 3.62
CA ALA A 86 3.87 -11.01 3.10
C ALA A 86 3.56 -11.79 1.82
N ARG A 87 2.44 -12.49 1.77
CA ARG A 87 1.98 -13.20 0.55
C ARG A 87 1.78 -12.22 -0.61
N HIS A 88 1.04 -11.14 -0.38
CA HIS A 88 0.81 -10.12 -1.40
C HIS A 88 2.13 -9.53 -1.93
N LYS A 89 3.08 -9.17 -1.05
CA LYS A 89 4.39 -8.63 -1.45
C LYS A 89 5.29 -9.65 -2.18
N ASN A 90 5.09 -10.94 -1.96
CA ASN A 90 5.79 -12.03 -2.65
C ASN A 90 5.01 -12.57 -3.86
N TYR A 91 3.98 -11.85 -4.33
CA TYR A 91 3.17 -12.24 -5.49
C TYR A 91 2.52 -13.62 -5.36
N ILE A 92 2.21 -14.05 -4.14
CA ILE A 92 1.48 -15.29 -3.86
C ILE A 92 0.00 -14.96 -3.86
N ALA A 93 -0.77 -15.62 -4.70
CA ALA A 93 -2.20 -15.37 -4.88
C ALA A 93 -2.98 -15.48 -3.56
N LEU A 94 -3.87 -14.50 -3.33
CA LEU A 94 -4.79 -14.47 -2.21
C LEU A 94 -6.14 -15.05 -2.67
N GLU A 95 -6.36 -16.34 -2.39
CA GLU A 95 -7.50 -17.09 -2.92
C GLU A 95 -8.78 -16.93 -2.09
N ASP A 96 -8.65 -16.50 -0.82
CA ASP A 96 -9.79 -16.27 0.09
C ASP A 96 -9.49 -15.15 1.09
N ASP A 97 -10.53 -14.62 1.72
CA ASP A 97 -10.45 -13.52 2.67
C ASP A 97 -10.46 -13.94 4.14
N SER A 98 -10.54 -15.24 4.44
CA SER A 98 -10.72 -15.77 5.81
C SER A 98 -9.59 -15.36 6.75
N LEU A 99 -8.36 -15.33 6.24
CA LEU A 99 -7.18 -14.96 7.01
C LEU A 99 -7.21 -13.47 7.39
N ILE A 100 -7.32 -12.58 6.39
CA ILE A 100 -7.28 -11.14 6.62
C ILE A 100 -8.48 -10.64 7.43
N LYS A 101 -9.64 -11.27 7.28
CA LYS A 101 -10.83 -11.00 8.07
C LYS A 101 -10.57 -11.12 9.58
N THR A 102 -9.71 -12.06 10.01
CA THR A 102 -9.27 -12.15 11.42
C THR A 102 -8.62 -10.88 11.93
N ALA A 103 -7.84 -10.19 11.09
CA ALA A 103 -7.22 -8.92 11.43
C ALA A 103 -8.26 -7.78 11.45
N VAL A 104 -9.11 -7.70 10.43
CA VAL A 104 -10.17 -6.69 10.35
C VAL A 104 -11.13 -6.77 11.54
N ASP A 105 -11.59 -7.98 11.89
CA ASP A 105 -12.48 -8.20 13.05
C ASP A 105 -11.83 -7.79 14.39
N TYR A 106 -10.51 -7.75 14.46
CA TYR A 106 -9.79 -7.33 15.66
C TYR A 106 -9.50 -5.83 15.68
N TYR A 107 -8.95 -5.26 14.60
CA TYR A 107 -8.56 -3.87 14.56
C TYR A 107 -9.76 -2.94 14.37
N GLY A 108 -10.80 -3.40 13.67
CA GLY A 108 -12.06 -2.67 13.44
C GLY A 108 -11.89 -1.44 12.55
N ASP A 109 -13.00 -0.74 12.35
CA ASP A 109 -13.11 0.40 11.42
C ASP A 109 -13.41 1.75 12.11
N LYS A 110 -13.45 1.78 13.46
CA LYS A 110 -13.93 2.94 14.23
C LYS A 110 -12.83 3.92 14.63
N LYS A 111 -11.59 3.45 14.76
CA LYS A 111 -10.47 4.24 15.26
C LYS A 111 -9.35 4.28 14.24
N LYS A 112 -8.88 5.49 13.92
CA LYS A 112 -7.71 5.69 13.06
C LYS A 112 -6.50 4.99 13.64
N SER A 113 -5.93 4.06 12.92
CA SER A 113 -4.67 3.40 13.23
C SER A 113 -4.07 2.78 11.97
N LEU A 114 -2.75 2.77 11.88
CA LEU A 114 -2.05 2.19 10.73
C LEU A 114 -2.37 0.70 10.55
N ARG A 115 -2.50 -0.07 11.63
CA ARG A 115 -2.82 -1.50 11.55
C ARG A 115 -4.25 -1.74 11.06
N ALA A 116 -5.22 -0.91 11.47
CA ALA A 116 -6.58 -0.99 10.94
C ALA A 116 -6.61 -0.62 9.45
N ALA A 117 -5.93 0.46 9.07
CA ALA A 117 -5.81 0.86 7.67
C ALA A 117 -5.14 -0.22 6.81
N LYS A 118 -4.02 -0.81 7.27
CA LYS A 118 -3.36 -1.93 6.58
C LYS A 118 -4.28 -3.16 6.47
N ALA A 119 -5.05 -3.50 7.51
CA ALA A 119 -5.97 -4.63 7.48
C ALA A 119 -7.03 -4.46 6.39
N HIS A 120 -7.68 -3.30 6.33
CA HIS A 120 -8.66 -2.99 5.29
C HIS A 120 -8.01 -2.89 3.90
N TYR A 121 -6.81 -2.30 3.77
CA TYR A 121 -6.08 -2.27 2.50
C TYR A 121 -5.81 -3.67 1.95
N TYR A 122 -5.27 -4.59 2.77
CA TYR A 122 -4.98 -5.95 2.32
C TYR A 122 -6.25 -6.79 2.12
N TRP A 123 -7.35 -6.45 2.77
CA TRP A 123 -8.65 -7.04 2.46
C TRP A 123 -9.15 -6.58 1.09
N GLY A 124 -9.04 -5.27 0.79
CA GLY A 124 -9.31 -4.74 -0.53
C GLY A 124 -8.42 -5.36 -1.63
N ALA A 125 -7.12 -5.53 -1.36
CA ALA A 125 -6.20 -6.21 -2.26
C ALA A 125 -6.61 -7.67 -2.52
N THR A 126 -7.04 -8.40 -1.49
CA THR A 126 -7.57 -9.76 -1.62
C THR A 126 -8.80 -9.79 -2.51
N TYR A 127 -9.77 -8.89 -2.29
CA TYR A 127 -10.96 -8.80 -3.14
C TYR A 127 -10.63 -8.44 -4.58
N ARG A 128 -9.66 -7.55 -4.80
CA ARG A 128 -9.20 -7.19 -6.15
C ARG A 128 -8.59 -8.38 -6.88
N GLU A 129 -7.78 -9.21 -6.21
CA GLU A 129 -7.20 -10.42 -6.77
C GLU A 129 -8.28 -11.48 -7.09
N MET A 130 -9.31 -11.59 -6.25
CA MET A 130 -10.47 -12.45 -6.49
C MET A 130 -11.43 -11.91 -7.56
N GLY A 131 -11.21 -10.71 -8.09
CA GLY A 131 -12.06 -10.07 -9.10
C GLY A 131 -13.29 -9.36 -8.56
N TYR A 132 -13.42 -9.16 -7.26
CA TYR A 132 -14.54 -8.48 -6.61
C TYR A 132 -14.26 -6.98 -6.46
N THR A 133 -14.24 -6.24 -7.57
CA THR A 133 -13.81 -4.84 -7.65
C THR A 133 -14.61 -3.94 -6.69
N SER A 134 -15.95 -4.09 -6.62
CA SER A 134 -16.79 -3.25 -5.75
C SER A 134 -16.45 -3.41 -4.26
N PHE A 135 -16.18 -4.63 -3.79
CA PHE A 135 -15.74 -4.88 -2.43
C PHE A 135 -14.33 -4.32 -2.18
N ALA A 136 -13.44 -4.43 -3.17
CA ALA A 136 -12.10 -3.85 -3.07
C ALA A 136 -12.16 -2.32 -2.88
N VAL A 137 -13.02 -1.63 -3.64
CA VAL A 137 -13.25 -0.18 -3.52
C VAL A 137 -13.74 0.19 -2.11
N GLU A 138 -14.72 -0.53 -1.55
CA GLU A 138 -15.25 -0.26 -0.21
C GLU A 138 -14.16 -0.38 0.86
N GLU A 139 -13.33 -1.41 0.76
CA GLU A 139 -12.25 -1.65 1.71
C GLU A 139 -11.11 -0.63 1.57
N TYR A 140 -10.74 -0.22 0.36
CA TYR A 140 -9.76 0.85 0.14
C TYR A 140 -10.25 2.20 0.66
N LEU A 141 -11.53 2.57 0.45
CA LEU A 141 -12.12 3.79 1.02
C LEU A 141 -12.12 3.74 2.56
N THR A 142 -12.37 2.58 3.15
CA THR A 142 -12.28 2.39 4.60
C THR A 142 -10.83 2.53 5.08
N ALA A 143 -9.87 1.95 4.37
CA ALA A 143 -8.45 2.10 4.68
C ALA A 143 -8.01 3.58 4.65
N ILE A 144 -8.40 4.35 3.62
CA ILE A 144 -8.13 5.80 3.51
C ILE A 144 -8.68 6.54 4.73
N ARG A 145 -9.92 6.27 5.13
CA ARG A 145 -10.57 6.90 6.30
C ARG A 145 -9.83 6.60 7.61
N LEU A 146 -9.22 5.42 7.72
CA LEU A 146 -8.52 4.93 8.91
C LEU A 146 -7.05 5.37 8.97
N MET A 147 -6.48 5.90 7.89
CA MET A 147 -5.10 6.38 7.89
C MET A 147 -4.89 7.49 8.93
N PRO A 148 -3.89 7.35 9.79
CA PRO A 148 -3.58 8.36 10.81
C PRO A 148 -2.75 9.53 10.25
N VAL A 149 -1.99 9.30 9.18
CA VAL A 149 -1.06 10.26 8.56
C VAL A 149 -1.19 10.24 7.03
N ARG A 150 -0.70 11.29 6.38
CA ARG A 150 -0.58 11.38 4.92
C ARG A 150 0.84 11.01 4.55
N ASP A 151 1.04 9.78 4.10
CA ASP A 151 2.34 9.20 3.76
C ASP A 151 2.26 8.38 2.47
N GLU A 152 3.37 7.78 2.07
CA GLU A 152 3.47 6.93 0.88
C GLU A 152 2.45 5.78 0.90
N PHE A 153 2.13 5.23 2.06
CA PHE A 153 1.14 4.15 2.15
C PHE A 153 -0.26 4.64 1.78
N LEU A 154 -0.64 5.87 2.20
CA LEU A 154 -1.90 6.48 1.78
C LEU A 154 -1.93 6.72 0.26
N ALA A 155 -0.81 7.18 -0.31
CA ALA A 155 -0.72 7.36 -1.77
C ALA A 155 -0.91 6.03 -2.51
N MET A 156 -0.29 4.95 -2.02
CA MET A 156 -0.45 3.60 -2.58
C MET A 156 -1.90 3.11 -2.52
N ILE A 157 -2.64 3.43 -1.45
CA ILE A 157 -4.07 3.09 -1.38
C ILE A 157 -4.87 3.81 -2.46
N TYR A 158 -4.60 5.11 -2.69
CA TYR A 158 -5.26 5.88 -3.74
C TYR A 158 -4.95 5.36 -5.14
N ASP A 159 -3.69 4.99 -5.42
CA ASP A 159 -3.27 4.40 -6.70
C ASP A 159 -3.99 3.07 -6.97
N ASN A 160 -4.07 2.18 -5.98
CA ASN A 160 -4.83 0.93 -6.10
C ASN A 160 -6.35 1.15 -6.24
N LEU A 161 -6.89 2.18 -5.62
CA LEU A 161 -8.29 2.60 -5.77
C LEU A 161 -8.54 3.11 -7.20
N ALA A 162 -7.61 3.88 -7.76
CA ALA A 162 -7.67 4.34 -9.15
C ALA A 162 -7.70 3.17 -10.13
N ASP A 163 -6.87 2.14 -9.92
CA ASP A 163 -6.90 0.91 -10.72
C ASP A 163 -8.27 0.20 -10.69
N CYS A 164 -8.94 0.21 -9.54
CA CYS A 164 -10.29 -0.35 -9.44
C CYS A 164 -11.32 0.46 -10.23
N TYR A 165 -11.27 1.79 -10.11
CA TYR A 165 -12.17 2.67 -10.86
C TYR A 165 -11.90 2.62 -12.37
N GLU A 166 -10.64 2.48 -12.80
CA GLU A 166 -10.28 2.30 -14.21
C GLU A 166 -10.92 1.03 -14.80
N LYS A 167 -10.88 -0.09 -14.04
CA LYS A 167 -11.50 -1.37 -14.46
C LYS A 167 -13.01 -1.28 -14.63
N ASP A 168 -13.66 -0.39 -13.89
CA ASP A 168 -15.10 -0.14 -13.96
C ASP A 168 -15.43 1.03 -14.91
N ASP A 169 -14.47 1.46 -15.76
CA ASP A 169 -14.58 2.58 -16.74
C ASP A 169 -14.93 3.94 -16.10
N LEU A 170 -14.71 4.09 -14.78
CA LEU A 170 -14.97 5.31 -14.03
C LEU A 170 -13.76 6.27 -14.12
N TYR A 171 -13.35 6.62 -15.32
CA TYR A 171 -12.09 7.30 -15.65
C TYR A 171 -11.88 8.62 -14.92
N ASP A 172 -12.92 9.46 -14.78
CA ASP A 172 -12.76 10.76 -14.12
C ASP A 172 -12.47 10.62 -12.61
N ILE A 173 -13.09 9.61 -11.98
CA ILE A 173 -12.87 9.31 -10.55
C ILE A 173 -11.49 8.66 -10.36
N ALA A 174 -11.09 7.79 -11.27
CA ALA A 174 -9.77 7.17 -11.27
C ALA A 174 -8.66 8.23 -11.37
N ILE A 175 -8.77 9.17 -12.33
CA ILE A 175 -7.81 10.29 -12.45
C ILE A 175 -7.75 11.13 -11.16
N GLU A 176 -8.88 11.35 -10.50
CA GLU A 176 -8.91 12.12 -9.25
C GLU A 176 -8.21 11.35 -8.11
N ALA A 177 -8.38 10.04 -8.04
CA ALA A 177 -7.69 9.20 -7.07
C ALA A 177 -6.15 9.23 -7.31
N ASP A 178 -5.70 9.07 -8.55
CA ASP A 178 -4.29 9.22 -8.91
C ASP A 178 -3.73 10.62 -8.61
N ARG A 179 -4.53 11.67 -8.79
CA ARG A 179 -4.13 13.04 -8.40
C ARG A 179 -3.93 13.17 -6.89
N GLN A 180 -4.79 12.54 -6.08
CA GLN A 180 -4.61 12.51 -4.63
C GLN A 180 -3.31 11.78 -4.25
N ALA A 181 -3.01 10.64 -4.88
CA ALA A 181 -1.74 9.93 -4.71
C ALA A 181 -0.55 10.82 -5.07
N TYR A 182 -0.58 11.46 -6.25
CA TYR A 182 0.47 12.36 -6.72
C TYR A 182 0.73 13.53 -5.76
N GLN A 183 -0.34 14.17 -5.24
CA GLN A 183 -0.23 15.28 -4.29
C GLN A 183 0.33 14.86 -2.93
N ILE A 184 0.04 13.63 -2.48
CA ILE A 184 0.60 13.10 -1.23
C ILE A 184 2.11 12.89 -1.37
N LEU A 185 2.56 12.45 -2.54
CA LEU A 185 3.97 12.17 -2.87
C LEU A 185 4.75 13.42 -3.31
N GLU A 186 4.18 14.64 -3.19
CA GLU A 186 4.87 15.87 -3.64
C GLU A 186 6.22 16.03 -2.93
N GLY A 187 7.30 16.03 -3.72
CA GLY A 187 8.68 16.12 -3.23
C GLY A 187 9.28 14.79 -2.75
N GLU A 188 8.55 13.68 -2.88
CA GLU A 188 9.01 12.34 -2.50
C GLU A 188 9.23 11.44 -3.73
N SER A 189 9.84 10.28 -3.50
CA SER A 189 9.95 9.23 -4.50
C SER A 189 8.56 8.64 -4.85
N GLN A 190 8.49 7.86 -5.93
CA GLN A 190 7.28 7.13 -6.34
C GLN A 190 6.16 7.97 -7.01
N GLN A 191 6.36 9.26 -7.28
CA GLN A 191 5.41 10.08 -8.07
C GLN A 191 5.15 9.52 -9.47
N THR A 192 5.99 8.63 -9.94
CA THR A 192 5.89 7.99 -11.25
C THR A 192 4.63 7.15 -11.41
N TYR A 193 4.20 6.40 -10.36
CA TYR A 193 3.06 5.49 -10.43
C TYR A 193 1.74 6.22 -10.74
N PRO A 194 1.31 7.22 -9.97
CA PRO A 194 0.06 7.93 -10.27
C PRO A 194 0.10 8.69 -11.59
N LEU A 195 1.26 9.21 -12.01
CA LEU A 195 1.37 9.85 -13.34
C LEU A 195 1.20 8.82 -14.46
N ARG A 196 1.73 7.61 -14.30
CA ARG A 196 1.55 6.49 -15.23
C ARG A 196 0.09 6.06 -15.30
N GLY A 197 -0.63 5.99 -14.17
CA GLY A 197 -2.06 5.72 -14.09
C GLY A 197 -2.88 6.76 -14.88
N ILE A 198 -2.68 8.05 -14.61
CA ILE A 198 -3.34 9.13 -15.35
C ILE A 198 -3.07 9.04 -16.86
N ALA A 199 -1.81 8.75 -17.25
CA ALA A 199 -1.44 8.62 -18.67
C ALA A 199 -2.19 7.47 -19.34
N ARG A 200 -2.27 6.32 -18.68
CA ARG A 200 -3.00 5.13 -19.15
C ARG A 200 -4.48 5.43 -19.38
N ILE A 201 -5.13 6.07 -18.40
CA ILE A 201 -6.53 6.49 -18.52
C ILE A 201 -6.72 7.50 -19.66
N CYS A 202 -5.81 8.47 -19.82
CA CYS A 202 -5.85 9.38 -20.96
C CYS A 202 -5.79 8.63 -22.30
N LEU A 203 -4.98 7.58 -22.39
CA LEU A 203 -4.90 6.75 -23.60
C LEU A 203 -6.22 6.01 -23.86
N LEU A 204 -6.83 5.40 -22.82
CA LEU A 204 -8.13 4.73 -22.90
C LEU A 204 -9.24 5.70 -23.36
N GLN A 205 -9.19 6.95 -22.92
CA GLN A 205 -10.07 8.02 -23.39
C GLN A 205 -9.69 8.58 -24.78
N ASN A 206 -8.73 7.99 -25.49
CA ASN A 206 -8.19 8.45 -26.79
C ASN A 206 -7.58 9.87 -26.75
N LYS A 207 -7.18 10.35 -25.57
CA LYS A 207 -6.50 11.63 -25.34
C LYS A 207 -4.98 11.45 -25.46
N LYS A 208 -4.51 11.09 -26.66
CA LYS A 208 -3.14 10.61 -26.93
C LYS A 208 -2.05 11.65 -26.57
N ASP A 209 -2.30 12.93 -26.79
CA ASP A 209 -1.32 13.97 -26.45
C ASP A 209 -1.21 14.17 -24.93
N SER A 210 -2.31 14.08 -24.20
CA SER A 210 -2.27 14.06 -22.74
C SER A 210 -1.55 12.84 -22.19
N ALA A 211 -1.79 11.67 -22.77
CA ALA A 211 -1.08 10.44 -22.40
C ALA A 211 0.43 10.59 -22.60
N LEU A 212 0.88 11.11 -23.73
CA LEU A 212 2.30 11.38 -23.98
C LEU A 212 2.89 12.34 -22.95
N PHE A 213 2.18 13.41 -22.61
CA PHE A 213 2.62 14.40 -21.61
C PHE A 213 2.85 13.73 -20.23
N TYR A 214 1.86 12.97 -19.76
CA TYR A 214 1.97 12.34 -18.44
C TYR A 214 2.98 11.19 -18.42
N TYR A 215 3.08 10.37 -19.46
CA TYR A 215 4.11 9.33 -19.56
C TYR A 215 5.52 9.93 -19.64
N GLN A 216 5.72 11.04 -20.36
CA GLN A 216 7.02 11.70 -20.39
C GLN A 216 7.38 12.25 -19.03
N LYS A 217 6.44 12.88 -18.33
CA LYS A 217 6.64 13.38 -16.97
C LYS A 217 6.98 12.25 -15.99
N ALA A 218 6.28 11.10 -16.10
CA ALA A 218 6.60 9.91 -15.33
C ALA A 218 8.02 9.39 -15.63
N LEU A 219 8.44 9.39 -16.91
CA LEU A 219 9.77 8.97 -17.31
C LEU A 219 10.87 9.89 -16.76
N ASP A 220 10.61 11.18 -16.65
CA ASP A 220 11.56 12.14 -16.07
C ASP A 220 11.79 11.83 -14.58
N TYR A 221 10.73 11.53 -13.81
CA TYR A 221 10.84 11.09 -12.42
C TYR A 221 11.56 9.74 -12.27
N ALA A 222 11.15 8.71 -13.01
CA ALA A 222 11.78 7.39 -12.98
C ALA A 222 13.28 7.47 -13.34
N SER A 223 13.64 8.38 -14.28
CA SER A 223 15.03 8.62 -14.68
C SER A 223 15.84 9.27 -13.54
N ALA A 224 15.25 10.21 -12.80
CA ALA A 224 15.90 10.84 -11.66
C ALA A 224 16.13 9.83 -10.51
N GLU A 225 15.21 8.88 -10.32
CA GLU A 225 15.29 7.80 -9.34
C GLU A 225 16.19 6.63 -9.80
N GLN A 226 16.61 6.61 -11.06
CA GLN A 226 17.38 5.54 -11.69
C GLN A 226 16.68 4.16 -11.63
N ASP A 227 15.34 4.14 -11.59
CA ASP A 227 14.57 2.90 -11.62
C ASP A 227 14.52 2.34 -13.03
N SER A 228 15.47 1.47 -13.35
CA SER A 228 15.59 0.85 -14.66
C SER A 228 14.35 0.05 -15.05
N SER A 229 13.70 -0.64 -14.12
CA SER A 229 12.51 -1.45 -14.37
C SER A 229 11.35 -0.56 -14.82
N LEU A 230 11.12 0.52 -14.08
CA LEU A 230 10.05 1.48 -14.36
C LEU A 230 10.32 2.28 -15.63
N ILE A 231 11.58 2.67 -15.88
CA ILE A 231 12.00 3.29 -17.17
C ILE A 231 11.67 2.37 -18.35
N GLY A 232 11.99 1.06 -18.25
CA GLY A 232 11.67 0.08 -19.27
C GLY A 232 10.17 -0.04 -19.55
N ALA A 233 9.36 -0.08 -18.47
CA ALA A 233 7.89 -0.09 -18.59
C ALA A 233 7.35 1.18 -19.26
N LEU A 234 7.85 2.36 -18.87
CA LEU A 234 7.44 3.64 -19.47
C LEU A 234 7.84 3.79 -20.94
N TYR A 235 8.99 3.25 -21.34
CA TYR A 235 9.32 3.18 -22.77
C TYR A 235 8.36 2.29 -23.56
N HIS A 236 7.92 1.18 -22.97
CA HIS A 236 6.89 0.34 -23.57
C HIS A 236 5.55 1.09 -23.70
N ASP A 237 5.11 1.76 -22.63
CA ASP A 237 3.87 2.56 -22.63
C ASP A 237 3.91 3.67 -23.69
N LEU A 238 5.02 4.42 -23.80
CA LEU A 238 5.22 5.44 -24.83
C LEU A 238 5.17 4.84 -26.24
N ALA A 239 5.77 3.65 -26.43
CA ALA A 239 5.70 2.96 -27.73
C ALA A 239 4.25 2.65 -28.11
N MET A 240 3.42 2.24 -27.16
CA MET A 240 2.01 1.95 -27.40
C MET A 240 1.24 3.22 -27.80
N VAL A 241 1.48 4.36 -27.13
CA VAL A 241 0.85 5.63 -27.51
C VAL A 241 1.24 6.07 -28.92
N TYR A 242 2.53 5.96 -29.30
CA TYR A 242 2.98 6.29 -30.65
C TYR A 242 2.40 5.33 -31.70
N ASN A 243 2.27 4.04 -31.37
CA ASN A 243 1.62 3.07 -32.24
C ASN A 243 0.14 3.44 -32.50
N GLU A 244 -0.58 3.84 -31.44
CA GLU A 244 -1.96 4.33 -31.53
C GLU A 244 -2.08 5.67 -32.31
N LYS A 245 -1.05 6.50 -32.30
CA LYS A 245 -0.94 7.72 -33.14
C LYS A 245 -0.53 7.39 -34.58
N LYS A 246 -0.22 6.12 -34.90
CA LYS A 246 0.27 5.65 -36.20
C LYS A 246 1.67 6.21 -36.54
N ASP A 247 2.39 6.74 -35.57
CA ASP A 247 3.80 7.09 -35.68
C ASP A 247 4.66 5.85 -35.38
N TYR A 248 4.64 4.91 -36.29
CA TYR A 248 5.29 3.62 -36.13
C TYR A 248 6.82 3.71 -36.02
N VAL A 249 7.41 4.80 -36.51
CA VAL A 249 8.85 5.04 -36.40
C VAL A 249 9.24 5.38 -34.97
N GLN A 250 8.49 6.28 -34.30
CA GLN A 250 8.70 6.56 -32.89
C GLN A 250 8.32 5.37 -32.01
N ALA A 251 7.23 4.67 -32.33
CA ALA A 251 6.84 3.45 -31.65
C ALA A 251 7.98 2.42 -31.65
N ASP A 252 8.61 2.17 -32.83
CA ASP A 252 9.74 1.26 -32.97
C ASP A 252 10.95 1.69 -32.13
N LYS A 253 11.27 2.98 -32.12
CA LYS A 253 12.36 3.53 -31.31
C LYS A 253 12.13 3.28 -29.80
N TYR A 254 10.92 3.55 -29.31
CA TYR A 254 10.61 3.41 -27.88
C TYR A 254 10.51 1.93 -27.44
N VAL A 255 9.86 1.06 -28.24
CA VAL A 255 9.81 -0.37 -27.91
C VAL A 255 11.19 -1.02 -27.93
N SER A 256 12.10 -0.56 -28.82
CA SER A 256 13.49 -1.03 -28.81
C SER A 256 14.24 -0.64 -27.55
N LYS A 257 14.01 0.57 -27.01
CA LYS A 257 14.57 0.98 -25.71
C LYS A 257 14.02 0.13 -24.55
N ALA A 258 12.72 -0.17 -24.58
CA ALA A 258 12.12 -1.06 -23.58
C ALA A 258 12.77 -2.45 -23.61
N MET A 259 12.98 -3.02 -24.80
CA MET A 259 13.65 -4.32 -24.97
C MET A 259 15.09 -4.32 -24.47
N MET A 260 15.85 -3.23 -24.67
CA MET A 260 17.24 -3.13 -24.17
C MET A 260 17.31 -3.22 -22.64
N ILE A 261 16.27 -2.77 -21.92
CA ILE A 261 16.21 -2.76 -20.46
C ILE A 261 15.57 -4.04 -19.91
N GLN A 262 14.44 -4.46 -20.48
CA GLN A 262 13.67 -5.59 -19.98
C GLN A 262 14.16 -6.95 -20.51
N GLY A 263 15.00 -6.93 -21.53
CA GLY A 263 15.49 -8.12 -22.18
C GLY A 263 14.54 -8.68 -23.23
N ASP A 264 15.06 -9.64 -23.97
CA ASP A 264 14.35 -10.30 -25.06
C ASP A 264 13.29 -11.32 -24.61
N ASP A 265 13.26 -11.63 -23.31
CA ASP A 265 12.30 -12.58 -22.72
C ASP A 265 11.03 -11.89 -22.22
N ALA A 266 10.95 -10.55 -22.33
CA ALA A 266 9.76 -9.78 -21.98
C ALA A 266 8.65 -9.96 -23.04
N VAL A 267 7.82 -10.98 -22.86
CA VAL A 267 6.79 -11.42 -23.83
C VAL A 267 5.95 -10.24 -24.35
N ASN A 268 5.44 -9.40 -23.45
CA ASN A 268 4.57 -8.28 -23.81
C ASN A 268 5.29 -7.26 -24.71
N VAL A 269 6.56 -6.97 -24.42
CA VAL A 269 7.37 -6.02 -25.21
C VAL A 269 7.69 -6.61 -26.60
N CYS A 270 8.01 -7.90 -26.66
CA CYS A 270 8.25 -8.59 -27.92
C CYS A 270 7.00 -8.64 -28.79
N LEU A 271 5.83 -8.92 -28.22
CA LEU A 271 4.56 -8.90 -28.97
C LEU A 271 4.23 -7.50 -29.50
N SER A 272 4.45 -6.47 -28.69
CA SER A 272 4.29 -5.07 -29.12
C SER A 272 5.26 -4.72 -30.24
N LYS A 273 6.53 -5.18 -30.15
CA LYS A 273 7.52 -5.01 -31.24
C LYS A 273 7.07 -5.69 -32.50
N ALA A 274 6.59 -6.93 -32.43
CA ALA A 274 6.08 -7.66 -33.59
C ALA A 274 4.92 -6.91 -34.27
N GLN A 275 3.97 -6.41 -33.49
CA GLN A 275 2.85 -5.62 -34.00
C GLN A 275 3.31 -4.32 -34.68
N ILE A 276 4.26 -3.61 -34.09
CA ILE A 276 4.84 -2.39 -34.69
C ILE A 276 5.56 -2.72 -35.97
N MET A 277 6.30 -3.85 -36.05
CA MET A 277 6.94 -4.30 -37.30
C MET A 277 5.92 -4.62 -38.42
N LEU A 278 4.78 -5.23 -38.06
CA LEU A 278 3.67 -5.41 -39.02
C LEU A 278 3.17 -4.06 -39.55
N ASN A 279 2.95 -3.11 -38.68
CA ASN A 279 2.47 -1.77 -39.05
C ASN A 279 3.48 -1.02 -39.94
N LEU A 280 4.79 -1.31 -39.80
CA LEU A 280 5.86 -0.82 -40.65
C LEU A 280 6.04 -1.64 -41.97
N ASN A 281 5.19 -2.64 -42.20
CA ASN A 281 5.28 -3.58 -43.31
C ASN A 281 6.62 -4.36 -43.38
N ARG A 282 7.23 -4.64 -42.20
CA ARG A 282 8.47 -5.42 -42.03
C ARG A 282 8.14 -6.85 -41.61
N LEU A 283 7.62 -7.65 -42.57
CA LEU A 283 7.00 -8.96 -42.29
C LEU A 283 7.98 -9.98 -41.70
N ASP A 284 9.22 -10.03 -42.20
CA ASP A 284 10.25 -10.97 -41.69
C ASP A 284 10.60 -10.67 -40.23
N SER A 285 10.76 -9.37 -39.89
CA SER A 285 11.02 -8.95 -38.52
C SER A 285 9.83 -9.24 -37.59
N ALA A 286 8.62 -9.01 -38.05
CA ALA A 286 7.42 -9.32 -37.28
C ALA A 286 7.33 -10.83 -37.00
N SER A 287 7.54 -11.67 -38.01
CA SER A 287 7.56 -13.13 -37.88
C SER A 287 8.61 -13.59 -36.88
N TYR A 288 9.82 -13.03 -36.91
CA TYR A 288 10.87 -13.32 -35.93
C TYR A 288 10.43 -13.06 -34.49
N PHE A 289 9.86 -11.87 -34.20
CA PHE A 289 9.42 -11.53 -32.85
C PHE A 289 8.21 -12.35 -32.38
N PHE A 290 7.30 -12.74 -33.25
CA PHE A 290 6.21 -13.65 -32.90
C PHE A 290 6.72 -15.07 -32.58
N SER A 291 7.64 -15.62 -33.38
CA SER A 291 8.15 -16.98 -33.19
C SER A 291 9.01 -17.13 -31.91
N LYS A 292 9.56 -16.04 -31.42
CA LYS A 292 10.38 -16.04 -30.18
C LYS A 292 9.55 -16.25 -28.89
N ASN A 293 8.22 -16.10 -28.97
CA ASN A 293 7.30 -16.19 -27.85
C ASN A 293 6.35 -17.40 -27.91
N ILE A 294 6.63 -18.34 -28.81
CA ILE A 294 6.00 -19.65 -28.91
C ILE A 294 6.94 -20.70 -28.31
#